data_499eca1e79bc8bf83bdc23010e2c1d35
#
_entry.id   499eca1e79bc8bf83bdc23010e2c1d35
#
_cell.length_a   1.000
_cell.length_b   1.000
_cell.length_c   1.000
_cell.angle_alpha   90.00
_cell.angle_beta   90.00
_cell.angle_gamma   90.00
#
_symmetry.space_group_name_H-M   'P 1'
#
loop_
_entity.id
_entity.type
_entity.pdbx_description
1 polymer ?
#
loop_
_entity_poly.entity_id
_entity_poly.type
_entity_poly.pdbx_seq_one_letter_code
_entity_poly.pdbx_strand_id
1 'polypeptide(L)'
;MKLNKIFSTIALAAAVFGLAACSDTDAKYTVADVDAPEWVSITPNESGVLLFGERTVTVTFDKNVFFATKNLDKITLNGVPVKKALVLGSSPSLTITATPDFNKKQTLVIPAGLILNSQKEPYDKDIVVTWELQDLPSNTATEMTNKLGWGWNLGNHFDTSNMEWGYWDGVETLSAAPFNTLASAGAKTVRIPTTWTNHMDENGVISADYLNEVADVVDKAMGAGLNVILNTHHDSFEDQLGEAAINPVYAEEAKELIASLWSQVATKFKDYDDKLIFETFNEVHAGDDWNKGSEAQFKTLNEWNQIAVDAIRETGGNNATRWIGVSGFAANIDLTIEHLELPEDAANRIMVGVHCYDPYGFCLQPVDEKKGVETYNSWGHNANAKTSVSGSNEQTVMDQLFKLRTAYIEKGIPCYLGEYGCVLHPSDVGQAFRQYYLEFFCRCAYLAGIPMFVWDNNVSTPGNEASGYVNHGSGAFVADGATIVPMMINACTNTDDDNYWFDTIWNKSPEQPADPEE
;
A
#
# COMPACT_ATOMS: atom_id res chain seq x y z
N MET A 1 -18.44 39.01 32.31
CA MET A 1 -17.54 39.61 33.35
C MET A 1 -16.18 38.90 33.24
N LYS A 2 -15.17 39.68 32.84
CA LYS A 2 -13.71 39.47 32.82
C LYS A 2 -13.13 38.23 32.11
N LEU A 3 -12.62 38.53 30.89
CA LEU A 3 -11.52 37.87 30.20
C LEU A 3 -10.23 37.89 31.06
N ASN A 4 -9.46 36.82 31.05
CA ASN A 4 -8.03 36.90 31.33
C ASN A 4 -7.25 36.28 30.17
N LYS A 5 -6.55 37.16 29.45
CA LYS A 5 -5.51 36.85 28.47
C LYS A 5 -4.23 36.47 29.20
N ILE A 6 -3.59 35.34 28.81
CA ILE A 6 -2.21 35.07 29.19
C ILE A 6 -1.35 35.26 27.94
N PHE A 7 -0.55 36.32 27.97
CA PHE A 7 0.52 36.56 26.99
C PHE A 7 1.79 35.83 27.43
N SER A 8 2.33 34.99 26.55
CA SER A 8 3.67 34.46 26.69
C SER A 8 4.69 35.49 26.16
N THR A 9 5.55 35.96 27.02
CA THR A 9 6.60 36.94 26.73
C THR A 9 7.81 36.22 26.16
N ILE A 10 8.15 36.50 24.90
CA ILE A 10 9.44 36.13 24.31
C ILE A 10 10.46 37.19 24.81
N ALA A 11 11.45 36.74 25.57
CA ALA A 11 12.55 37.58 26.01
C ALA A 11 13.58 37.73 24.89
N LEU A 12 13.64 38.93 24.29
CA LEU A 12 14.68 39.36 23.37
C LEU A 12 15.87 39.84 24.21
N ALA A 13 16.97 39.09 24.22
CA ALA A 13 18.20 39.56 24.85
C ALA A 13 18.92 40.55 23.92
N ALA A 14 18.82 41.83 24.22
CA ALA A 14 19.63 42.87 23.59
C ALA A 14 20.98 42.92 24.28
N ALA A 15 22.05 42.61 23.56
CA ALA A 15 23.42 42.82 24.01
C ALA A 15 23.78 44.31 23.89
N VAL A 16 23.97 44.97 25.01
CA VAL A 16 24.50 46.34 25.10
C VAL A 16 26.00 46.29 24.91
N PHE A 17 26.51 46.89 23.86
CA PHE A 17 27.93 47.15 23.67
C PHE A 17 28.38 48.28 24.59
N GLY A 18 29.12 47.93 25.63
CA GLY A 18 29.91 48.90 26.41
C GLY A 18 31.27 49.09 25.77
N LEU A 19 31.55 50.29 25.30
CA LEU A 19 32.89 50.73 24.93
C LEU A 19 33.75 50.94 26.23
N ALA A 20 34.71 50.05 26.45
CA ALA A 20 35.81 50.33 27.37
C ALA A 20 37.12 50.25 26.59
N ALA A 21 37.93 51.31 26.78
CA ALA A 21 39.14 51.55 26.03
C ALA A 21 40.30 50.65 26.47
N CYS A 22 41.12 50.32 25.50
CA CYS A 22 42.53 49.93 25.48
C CYS A 22 43.22 49.50 26.78
N SER A 23 43.65 48.22 26.77
CA SER A 23 45.00 47.84 27.17
C SER A 23 45.45 46.63 26.35
N ASP A 24 46.64 46.73 25.77
CA ASP A 24 47.30 45.67 25.00
C ASP A 24 47.39 44.37 25.80
N THR A 25 46.66 43.36 25.34
CA THR A 25 47.05 41.97 25.49
C THR A 25 46.70 41.29 24.22
N ASP A 26 47.67 40.72 23.51
CA ASP A 26 47.49 39.81 22.36
C ASP A 26 46.57 38.68 22.75
N ALA A 27 45.29 38.91 22.64
CA ALA A 27 44.33 37.82 22.52
C ALA A 27 44.51 37.24 21.12
N LYS A 28 45.36 36.24 20.98
CA LYS A 28 45.31 35.32 19.87
C LYS A 28 43.89 34.76 19.82
N TYR A 29 43.08 35.28 18.91
CA TYR A 29 41.91 34.57 18.45
C TYR A 29 42.44 33.27 17.83
N THR A 30 42.48 32.20 18.59
CA THR A 30 42.50 30.86 18.02
C THR A 30 41.19 30.74 17.28
N VAL A 31 41.23 30.92 15.97
CA VAL A 31 40.17 30.45 15.08
C VAL A 31 40.01 28.98 15.47
N ALA A 32 38.88 28.63 16.02
CA ALA A 32 38.56 27.22 16.26
C ALA A 32 38.83 26.52 14.93
N ASP A 33 39.70 25.53 14.95
CA ASP A 33 39.99 24.68 13.79
C ASP A 33 38.66 24.03 13.41
N VAL A 34 38.01 24.59 12.39
CA VAL A 34 36.70 24.07 11.98
C VAL A 34 37.01 23.03 10.92
N ASP A 35 37.12 21.81 11.38
CA ASP A 35 37.35 20.63 10.54
C ASP A 35 36.42 20.60 9.34
N ALA A 36 36.86 19.98 8.26
CA ALA A 36 36.02 19.66 7.09
C ALA A 36 34.74 18.92 7.51
N PRO A 37 33.65 19.02 6.74
CA PRO A 37 32.46 18.26 7.06
C PRO A 37 32.75 16.76 6.89
N GLU A 38 32.19 15.95 7.76
CA GLU A 38 32.24 14.49 7.63
C GLU A 38 30.89 13.95 7.17
N TRP A 39 30.90 13.00 6.23
CA TRP A 39 29.71 12.31 5.78
C TRP A 39 29.18 11.37 6.87
N VAL A 40 27.89 11.49 7.20
CA VAL A 40 27.23 10.73 8.26
C VAL A 40 26.32 9.64 7.69
N SER A 41 25.45 10.01 6.75
CA SER A 41 24.45 9.09 6.23
C SER A 41 23.92 9.51 4.86
N ILE A 42 23.21 8.57 4.22
CA ILE A 42 22.46 8.80 2.99
C ILE A 42 21.08 8.18 3.13
N THR A 43 20.06 8.79 2.53
CA THR A 43 18.69 8.28 2.48
C THR A 43 18.20 8.28 1.04
N PRO A 44 17.71 7.13 0.51
CA PRO A 44 17.73 5.81 1.15
C PRO A 44 19.15 5.35 1.45
N ASN A 45 19.30 4.52 2.49
CA ASN A 45 20.61 4.03 2.91
C ASN A 45 21.15 2.96 1.93
N GLU A 46 22.42 2.57 2.08
CA GLU A 46 23.11 1.64 1.19
C GLU A 46 22.48 0.22 1.18
N SER A 47 21.78 -0.18 2.25
CA SER A 47 21.06 -1.43 2.34
C SER A 47 19.62 -1.34 1.83
N GLY A 48 19.12 -0.12 1.56
CA GLY A 48 17.83 0.14 0.95
C GLY A 48 17.86 -0.06 -0.56
N VAL A 49 16.72 0.18 -1.19
CA VAL A 49 16.56 0.13 -2.65
C VAL A 49 16.37 1.53 -3.18
N LEU A 50 17.23 1.96 -4.10
CA LEU A 50 16.95 3.15 -4.92
C LEU A 50 16.12 2.69 -6.12
N LEU A 51 14.82 2.98 -6.05
CA LEU A 51 13.87 2.50 -7.03
C LEU A 51 13.92 3.30 -8.34
N PHE A 52 13.14 2.89 -9.33
CA PHE A 52 13.18 3.43 -10.70
C PHE A 52 12.50 4.80 -10.84
N GLY A 53 12.78 5.51 -11.91
CA GLY A 53 12.21 6.82 -12.23
C GLY A 53 13.02 8.00 -11.71
N GLU A 54 12.40 9.15 -11.52
CA GLU A 54 13.03 10.32 -10.89
C GLU A 54 13.22 10.07 -9.39
N ARG A 55 14.43 10.26 -8.87
CA ARG A 55 14.78 9.94 -7.48
C ARG A 55 15.29 11.14 -6.72
N THR A 56 14.89 11.19 -5.45
CA THR A 56 15.43 12.13 -4.48
C THR A 56 16.28 11.37 -3.47
N VAL A 57 17.53 11.81 -3.34
CA VAL A 57 18.50 11.26 -2.38
C VAL A 57 18.93 12.37 -1.46
N THR A 58 19.00 12.10 -0.14
CA THR A 58 19.49 13.04 0.86
C THR A 58 20.79 12.54 1.46
N VAL A 59 21.86 13.31 1.30
CA VAL A 59 23.18 13.07 1.92
C VAL A 59 23.34 13.97 3.12
N THR A 60 23.62 13.41 4.30
CA THR A 60 23.72 14.12 5.56
C THR A 60 25.15 14.13 6.07
N PHE A 61 25.60 15.28 6.58
CA PHE A 61 26.91 15.53 7.16
C PHE A 61 26.79 15.86 8.66
N ASP A 62 27.91 15.84 9.36
CA ASP A 62 27.99 16.14 10.80
C ASP A 62 27.77 17.63 11.12
N LYS A 63 27.88 18.51 10.13
CA LYS A 63 27.71 19.97 10.24
C LYS A 63 27.06 20.57 9.01
N ASN A 64 26.65 21.83 9.10
CA ASN A 64 26.06 22.55 7.96
C ASN A 64 27.03 22.64 6.80
N VAL A 65 26.50 22.37 5.60
CA VAL A 65 27.27 22.30 4.37
C VAL A 65 26.78 23.30 3.32
N PHE A 66 27.59 23.50 2.30
CA PHE A 66 27.31 24.34 1.14
C PHE A 66 27.67 23.59 -0.13
N PHE A 67 26.83 23.74 -1.13
CA PHE A 67 27.03 23.21 -2.47
C PHE A 67 26.86 24.33 -3.50
N ALA A 68 27.82 24.48 -4.40
CA ALA A 68 27.75 25.47 -5.46
C ALA A 68 27.05 24.85 -6.70
N THR A 69 25.86 25.33 -7.05
CA THR A 69 25.03 24.81 -8.15
C THR A 69 25.72 24.78 -9.51
N LYS A 70 26.77 25.59 -9.74
CA LYS A 70 27.61 25.53 -10.93
C LYS A 70 28.37 24.20 -11.11
N ASN A 71 28.42 23.36 -10.08
CA ASN A 71 29.05 22.05 -10.10
C ASN A 71 28.01 20.90 -10.21
N LEU A 72 26.78 21.21 -10.57
CA LEU A 72 25.71 20.23 -10.67
C LEU A 72 26.04 19.09 -11.62
N ASP A 73 26.68 19.40 -12.74
CA ASP A 73 27.14 18.48 -13.78
C ASP A 73 28.16 17.43 -13.33
N LYS A 74 28.77 17.65 -12.16
CA LYS A 74 29.77 16.74 -11.58
C LYS A 74 29.16 15.65 -10.72
N ILE A 75 27.95 15.86 -10.21
CA ILE A 75 27.22 14.83 -9.46
C ILE A 75 26.46 13.98 -10.46
N THR A 76 26.68 12.67 -10.42
CA THR A 76 26.08 11.76 -11.40
C THR A 76 25.36 10.58 -10.76
N LEU A 77 24.24 10.15 -11.36
CA LEU A 77 23.63 8.84 -11.14
C LEU A 77 23.86 8.02 -12.43
N ASN A 78 24.48 6.84 -12.29
CA ASN A 78 24.87 5.98 -13.43
C ASN A 78 25.64 6.72 -14.54
N GLY A 79 26.49 7.70 -14.14
CA GLY A 79 27.26 8.51 -15.08
C GLY A 79 26.50 9.67 -15.74
N VAL A 80 25.19 9.79 -15.50
CA VAL A 80 24.35 10.88 -15.99
C VAL A 80 24.29 12.00 -14.94
N PRO A 81 24.55 13.28 -15.29
CA PRO A 81 24.40 14.40 -14.35
C PRO A 81 23.00 14.44 -13.75
N VAL A 82 22.95 14.69 -12.44
CA VAL A 82 21.67 14.79 -11.71
C VAL A 82 20.90 16.05 -12.11
N LYS A 83 19.58 15.98 -12.03
CA LYS A 83 18.66 17.07 -12.42
C LYS A 83 18.77 18.28 -11.51
N LYS A 84 18.96 18.04 -10.19
CA LYS A 84 19.02 19.07 -9.16
C LYS A 84 19.85 18.60 -7.98
N ALA A 85 20.62 19.51 -7.39
CA ALA A 85 21.24 19.31 -6.10
C ALA A 85 21.23 20.63 -5.34
N LEU A 86 20.79 20.62 -4.08
CA LEU A 86 20.71 21.84 -3.27
C LEU A 86 20.82 21.54 -1.77
N VAL A 87 21.32 22.53 -1.06
CA VAL A 87 21.26 22.63 0.39
C VAL A 87 20.27 23.74 0.75
N LEU A 88 19.23 23.40 1.52
CA LEU A 88 18.18 24.35 1.89
C LEU A 88 18.61 25.12 3.15
N GLY A 89 18.89 26.42 2.99
CA GLY A 89 19.27 27.29 4.11
C GLY A 89 20.61 26.87 4.74
N SER A 90 20.65 26.92 6.06
CA SER A 90 21.78 26.43 6.86
C SER A 90 21.44 25.00 7.32
N SER A 91 21.87 24.01 6.56
CA SER A 91 21.49 22.60 6.75
C SER A 91 22.72 21.68 6.62
N PRO A 92 22.76 20.59 7.38
CA PRO A 92 23.76 19.55 7.19
C PRO A 92 23.45 18.62 6.01
N SER A 93 22.33 18.84 5.28
CA SER A 93 21.85 17.92 4.27
C SER A 93 21.90 18.51 2.86
N LEU A 94 22.46 17.73 1.93
CA LEU A 94 22.38 17.95 0.49
C LEU A 94 21.27 17.07 -0.08
N THR A 95 20.24 17.68 -0.67
CA THR A 95 19.18 16.98 -1.39
C THR A 95 19.50 16.95 -2.87
N ILE A 96 19.48 15.77 -3.46
CA ILE A 96 19.78 15.50 -4.87
C ILE A 96 18.53 14.93 -5.51
N THR A 97 18.12 15.50 -6.68
CA THR A 97 17.09 14.92 -7.54
C THR A 97 17.76 14.41 -8.81
N ALA A 98 17.65 13.11 -9.05
CA ALA A 98 18.21 12.48 -10.23
C ALA A 98 17.23 12.54 -11.41
N THR A 99 17.77 12.42 -12.61
CA THR A 99 16.96 12.16 -13.80
C THR A 99 16.34 10.77 -13.75
N PRO A 100 15.20 10.52 -14.44
CA PRO A 100 14.64 9.18 -14.52
C PRO A 100 15.67 8.15 -15.00
N ASP A 101 15.74 7.02 -14.29
CA ASP A 101 16.59 5.88 -14.59
C ASP A 101 15.85 4.59 -14.22
N PHE A 102 16.00 3.55 -15.03
CA PHE A 102 15.30 2.28 -14.90
C PHE A 102 16.25 1.08 -14.76
N ASN A 103 17.54 1.32 -14.53
CA ASN A 103 18.51 0.26 -14.29
C ASN A 103 18.28 -0.39 -12.92
N LYS A 104 18.36 -1.72 -12.85
CA LYS A 104 18.29 -2.45 -11.54
C LYS A 104 19.41 -2.04 -10.60
N LYS A 105 20.55 -1.56 -11.12
CA LYS A 105 21.68 -1.07 -10.34
C LYS A 105 21.84 0.42 -10.54
N GLN A 106 21.86 1.16 -9.46
CA GLN A 106 21.95 2.61 -9.42
C GLN A 106 23.21 3.03 -8.65
N THR A 107 24.10 3.80 -9.26
CA THR A 107 25.32 4.27 -8.62
C THR A 107 25.39 5.79 -8.63
N LEU A 108 25.28 6.41 -7.44
CA LEU A 108 25.48 7.83 -7.22
C LEU A 108 26.97 8.12 -6.99
N VAL A 109 27.49 9.14 -7.65
CA VAL A 109 28.85 9.64 -7.42
C VAL A 109 28.80 11.13 -7.13
N ILE A 110 29.36 11.53 -6.00
CA ILE A 110 29.62 12.92 -5.64
C ILE A 110 31.13 13.07 -5.46
N PRO A 111 31.84 13.71 -6.39
CA PRO A 111 33.28 13.87 -6.30
C PRO A 111 33.72 14.68 -5.09
N ALA A 112 34.93 14.37 -4.58
CA ALA A 112 35.61 15.13 -3.55
C ALA A 112 35.67 16.63 -3.85
N GLY A 113 35.64 17.44 -2.82
CA GLY A 113 35.79 18.89 -2.93
C GLY A 113 34.56 19.68 -3.35
N LEU A 114 33.42 19.01 -3.60
CA LEU A 114 32.17 19.69 -3.99
C LEU A 114 31.35 20.20 -2.81
N ILE A 115 31.46 19.57 -1.66
CA ILE A 115 30.71 19.88 -0.45
C ILE A 115 31.65 20.57 0.51
N LEU A 116 31.27 21.76 0.96
CA LEU A 116 32.09 22.65 1.78
C LEU A 116 31.40 22.93 3.10
N ASN A 117 32.19 23.18 4.16
CA ASN A 117 31.69 23.80 5.40
C ASN A 117 31.59 25.34 5.28
N SER A 118 31.21 26.03 6.35
CA SER A 118 31.05 27.48 6.40
C SER A 118 32.37 28.25 6.19
N GLN A 119 33.52 27.64 6.44
CA GLN A 119 34.86 28.19 6.24
C GLN A 119 35.45 27.84 4.87
N LYS A 120 34.66 27.14 4.01
CA LYS A 120 35.04 26.65 2.68
C LYS A 120 36.04 25.48 2.71
N GLU A 121 36.19 24.80 3.84
CA GLU A 121 36.93 23.55 3.91
C GLU A 121 36.10 22.44 3.21
N PRO A 122 36.65 21.71 2.26
CA PRO A 122 35.93 20.70 1.51
C PRO A 122 35.90 19.35 2.24
N TYR A 123 34.81 18.59 2.01
CA TYR A 123 34.87 17.16 2.16
C TYR A 123 35.80 16.59 1.08
N ASP A 124 36.83 15.87 1.47
CA ASP A 124 38.01 15.56 0.65
C ASP A 124 37.97 14.15 0.00
N LYS A 125 36.87 13.44 0.16
CA LYS A 125 36.67 12.10 -0.43
C LYS A 125 35.51 12.08 -1.40
N ASP A 126 35.54 11.13 -2.35
CA ASP A 126 34.37 10.83 -3.18
C ASP A 126 33.30 10.14 -2.30
N ILE A 127 32.04 10.50 -2.48
CA ILE A 127 30.90 9.71 -2.00
C ILE A 127 30.42 8.88 -3.17
N VAL A 128 30.55 7.55 -3.04
CA VAL A 128 30.08 6.59 -4.04
C VAL A 128 29.15 5.62 -3.33
N VAL A 129 27.87 5.64 -3.72
CA VAL A 129 26.86 4.77 -3.17
C VAL A 129 26.17 4.01 -4.29
N THR A 130 26.01 2.71 -4.08
CA THR A 130 25.36 1.83 -5.04
C THR A 130 24.19 1.12 -4.40
N TRP A 131 23.03 1.19 -5.06
CA TRP A 131 21.83 0.40 -4.74
C TRP A 131 21.61 -0.60 -5.87
N GLU A 132 21.14 -1.78 -5.54
CA GLU A 132 20.85 -2.82 -6.53
C GLU A 132 19.57 -3.58 -6.14
N LEU A 133 18.58 -3.59 -7.04
CA LEU A 133 17.38 -4.37 -6.83
C LEU A 133 17.71 -5.86 -6.95
N GLN A 134 17.63 -6.55 -5.84
CA GLN A 134 17.86 -7.99 -5.77
C GLN A 134 16.63 -8.76 -6.27
N ASP A 135 16.84 -9.94 -6.81
CA ASP A 135 15.75 -10.88 -7.09
C ASP A 135 14.99 -11.23 -5.80
N LEU A 136 13.79 -11.76 -5.95
CA LEU A 136 13.02 -12.23 -4.79
C LEU A 136 13.76 -13.40 -4.13
N PRO A 137 13.79 -13.44 -2.78
CA PRO A 137 14.43 -14.54 -2.07
C PRO A 137 13.70 -15.86 -2.32
N SER A 138 14.42 -16.98 -2.31
CA SER A 138 13.82 -18.32 -2.36
C SER A 138 13.35 -18.70 -0.94
N ASN A 139 12.10 -18.38 -0.61
CA ASN A 139 11.50 -18.63 0.70
C ASN A 139 9.99 -18.87 0.57
N THR A 140 9.36 -19.17 1.70
CA THR A 140 7.91 -19.44 1.78
C THR A 140 7.05 -18.28 1.27
N ALA A 141 7.47 -17.02 1.48
CA ALA A 141 6.72 -15.86 0.98
C ALA A 141 6.68 -15.87 -0.54
N THR A 142 7.82 -16.06 -1.20
CA THR A 142 7.90 -16.11 -2.66
C THR A 142 7.15 -17.33 -3.24
N GLU A 143 7.17 -18.49 -2.53
CA GLU A 143 6.34 -19.64 -2.93
C GLU A 143 4.86 -19.29 -2.90
N MET A 144 4.40 -18.59 -1.86
CA MET A 144 3.00 -18.13 -1.77
C MET A 144 2.67 -17.05 -2.79
N THR A 145 3.60 -16.13 -3.08
CA THR A 145 3.44 -15.15 -4.18
C THR A 145 3.16 -15.86 -5.50
N ASN A 146 3.95 -16.88 -5.83
CA ASN A 146 3.78 -17.67 -7.05
C ASN A 146 2.47 -18.49 -7.06
N LYS A 147 2.03 -18.98 -5.90
CA LYS A 147 0.78 -19.72 -5.76
C LYS A 147 -0.42 -18.81 -5.98
N LEU A 148 -0.46 -17.66 -5.32
CA LEU A 148 -1.61 -16.75 -5.31
C LEU A 148 -1.68 -15.86 -6.56
N GLY A 149 -0.55 -15.35 -7.05
CA GLY A 149 -0.45 -14.53 -8.25
C GLY A 149 -1.39 -13.34 -8.28
N TRP A 150 -1.89 -13.02 -9.49
CA TRP A 150 -2.94 -12.03 -9.66
C TRP A 150 -4.32 -12.68 -9.46
N GLY A 151 -5.22 -11.95 -8.81
CA GLY A 151 -6.57 -12.40 -8.52
C GLY A 151 -7.60 -11.28 -8.55
N TRP A 152 -8.79 -11.62 -8.09
CA TRP A 152 -9.99 -10.82 -8.21
C TRP A 152 -10.85 -10.95 -6.96
N ASN A 153 -11.57 -9.90 -6.56
CA ASN A 153 -12.56 -9.92 -5.50
C ASN A 153 -13.96 -10.05 -6.09
N LEU A 154 -14.76 -10.94 -5.52
CA LEU A 154 -16.21 -11.00 -5.74
C LEU A 154 -16.87 -9.99 -4.79
N GLY A 155 -16.73 -8.71 -5.07
CA GLY A 155 -17.21 -7.62 -4.21
C GLY A 155 -18.69 -7.33 -4.41
N ASN A 156 -19.32 -6.72 -3.40
CA ASN A 156 -20.74 -6.37 -3.34
C ASN A 156 -21.70 -7.57 -3.45
N HIS A 157 -21.21 -8.79 -3.20
CA HIS A 157 -22.04 -9.99 -3.15
C HIS A 157 -22.25 -10.44 -1.69
N PHE A 158 -21.41 -11.33 -1.17
CA PHE A 158 -21.58 -11.81 0.20
C PHE A 158 -21.14 -10.82 1.28
N ASP A 159 -20.31 -9.86 0.96
CA ASP A 159 -19.88 -8.78 1.87
C ASP A 159 -21.05 -7.83 2.22
N THR A 160 -21.94 -7.56 1.25
CA THR A 160 -23.07 -6.67 1.41
C THR A 160 -24.40 -7.40 1.61
N SER A 161 -24.38 -8.71 1.65
CA SER A 161 -25.59 -9.52 1.80
C SER A 161 -26.25 -9.29 3.16
N ASN A 162 -27.54 -9.06 3.14
CA ASN A 162 -28.38 -9.15 4.33
C ASN A 162 -29.74 -9.76 3.98
N MET A 163 -30.47 -10.22 4.99
CA MET A 163 -31.75 -10.89 4.78
C MET A 163 -32.87 -9.96 4.27
N GLU A 164 -32.65 -8.64 4.32
CA GLU A 164 -33.67 -7.64 3.92
C GLU A 164 -33.46 -7.13 2.49
N TRP A 165 -32.20 -6.89 2.08
CA TRP A 165 -31.87 -6.16 0.84
C TRP A 165 -31.27 -7.02 -0.27
N GLY A 166 -30.89 -8.28 0.01
CA GLY A 166 -30.23 -9.17 -0.94
C GLY A 166 -28.78 -8.74 -1.23
N TYR A 167 -28.32 -9.03 -2.44
CA TYR A 167 -26.95 -8.77 -2.89
C TYR A 167 -26.85 -7.45 -3.67
N TRP A 168 -25.92 -6.59 -3.32
CA TRP A 168 -25.78 -5.27 -3.96
C TRP A 168 -25.26 -5.35 -5.39
N ASP A 169 -24.57 -6.42 -5.77
CA ASP A 169 -24.17 -6.67 -7.15
C ASP A 169 -25.34 -7.04 -8.09
N GLY A 170 -26.53 -7.24 -7.52
CA GLY A 170 -27.76 -7.55 -8.26
C GLY A 170 -27.83 -8.99 -8.80
N VAL A 171 -27.01 -9.91 -8.30
CA VAL A 171 -26.95 -11.30 -8.76
C VAL A 171 -27.45 -12.24 -7.66
N GLU A 172 -28.68 -12.75 -7.81
CA GLU A 172 -29.28 -13.65 -6.81
C GLU A 172 -28.64 -15.06 -6.78
N THR A 173 -28.08 -15.50 -7.90
CA THR A 173 -27.45 -16.83 -7.99
C THR A 173 -26.22 -16.77 -8.86
N LEU A 174 -25.06 -16.98 -8.25
CA LEU A 174 -23.79 -17.04 -8.96
C LEU A 174 -23.62 -18.35 -9.71
N SER A 175 -23.18 -18.24 -10.96
CA SER A 175 -22.75 -19.37 -11.77
C SER A 175 -21.23 -19.55 -11.73
N ALA A 176 -20.71 -20.61 -12.34
CA ALA A 176 -19.25 -20.76 -12.50
C ALA A 176 -18.67 -19.85 -13.61
N ALA A 177 -19.50 -19.09 -14.33
CA ALA A 177 -19.06 -18.32 -15.50
C ALA A 177 -17.99 -17.26 -15.18
N PRO A 178 -18.15 -16.38 -14.17
CA PRO A 178 -17.13 -15.37 -13.86
C PRO A 178 -15.79 -16.01 -13.48
N PHE A 179 -15.80 -17.08 -12.68
CA PHE A 179 -14.59 -17.78 -12.26
C PHE A 179 -13.89 -18.45 -13.46
N ASN A 180 -14.63 -19.06 -14.37
CA ASN A 180 -14.07 -19.64 -15.60
C ASN A 180 -13.47 -18.58 -16.52
N THR A 181 -14.10 -17.42 -16.66
CA THR A 181 -13.59 -16.29 -17.44
C THR A 181 -12.26 -15.80 -16.87
N LEU A 182 -12.19 -15.57 -15.56
CA LEU A 182 -10.99 -15.10 -14.88
C LEU A 182 -9.86 -16.13 -14.92
N ALA A 183 -10.15 -17.40 -14.65
CA ALA A 183 -9.16 -18.48 -14.75
C ALA A 183 -8.62 -18.60 -16.18
N SER A 184 -9.48 -18.48 -17.19
CA SER A 184 -9.09 -18.51 -18.60
C SER A 184 -8.24 -17.31 -19.00
N ALA A 185 -8.44 -16.16 -18.36
CA ALA A 185 -7.61 -14.97 -18.55
C ALA A 185 -6.23 -15.08 -17.85
N GLY A 186 -6.06 -16.03 -16.92
CA GLY A 186 -4.80 -16.26 -16.20
C GLY A 186 -4.81 -15.87 -14.72
N ALA A 187 -5.97 -15.50 -14.16
CA ALA A 187 -6.11 -15.31 -12.72
C ALA A 187 -5.82 -16.60 -11.96
N LYS A 188 -5.22 -16.49 -10.78
CA LYS A 188 -4.90 -17.65 -9.92
C LYS A 188 -5.73 -17.72 -8.65
N THR A 189 -6.30 -16.60 -8.22
CA THR A 189 -6.99 -16.49 -6.93
C THR A 189 -8.27 -15.67 -7.06
N VAL A 190 -9.29 -16.06 -6.32
CA VAL A 190 -10.45 -15.22 -6.03
C VAL A 190 -10.55 -15.00 -4.51
N ARG A 191 -10.74 -13.77 -4.09
CA ARG A 191 -11.15 -13.43 -2.73
C ARG A 191 -12.67 -13.30 -2.73
N ILE A 192 -13.31 -13.96 -1.78
CA ILE A 192 -14.77 -13.96 -1.59
C ILE A 192 -15.06 -13.25 -0.27
N PRO A 193 -15.21 -11.93 -0.30
CA PRO A 193 -15.60 -11.14 0.87
C PRO A 193 -16.95 -11.60 1.38
N THR A 194 -17.07 -11.89 2.68
CA THR A 194 -18.29 -12.48 3.26
C THR A 194 -18.60 -11.91 4.62
N THR A 195 -19.83 -11.41 4.80
CA THR A 195 -20.38 -10.96 6.07
C THR A 195 -21.30 -12.04 6.64
N TRP A 196 -21.01 -12.52 7.83
CA TRP A 196 -21.67 -13.65 8.46
C TRP A 196 -22.72 -13.26 9.50
N THR A 197 -22.46 -12.19 10.26
CA THR A 197 -23.29 -11.78 11.39
C THR A 197 -24.71 -11.43 10.97
N ASN A 198 -24.92 -10.91 9.76
CA ASN A 198 -26.23 -10.65 9.18
C ASN A 198 -27.08 -11.92 8.93
N HIS A 199 -26.44 -13.08 8.97
CA HIS A 199 -27.06 -14.40 8.72
C HIS A 199 -27.01 -15.30 9.97
N MET A 200 -26.82 -14.72 11.17
CA MET A 200 -26.88 -15.40 12.45
C MET A 200 -28.26 -15.28 13.08
N ASP A 201 -28.65 -16.30 13.84
CA ASP A 201 -29.83 -16.25 14.71
C ASP A 201 -29.48 -15.54 16.05
N GLU A 202 -30.50 -15.40 16.92
CA GLU A 202 -30.36 -14.80 18.25
C GLU A 202 -29.37 -15.53 19.19
N ASN A 203 -28.95 -16.73 18.84
CA ASN A 203 -27.98 -17.53 19.61
C ASN A 203 -26.58 -17.47 18.95
N GLY A 204 -26.38 -16.65 17.93
CA GLY A 204 -25.12 -16.54 17.19
C GLY A 204 -24.83 -17.73 16.28
N VAL A 205 -25.86 -18.48 15.86
CA VAL A 205 -25.72 -19.62 14.94
C VAL A 205 -25.91 -19.14 13.49
N ILE A 206 -24.88 -19.34 12.66
CA ILE A 206 -24.96 -19.01 11.23
C ILE A 206 -25.96 -19.92 10.54
N SER A 207 -26.83 -19.35 9.70
CA SER A 207 -27.79 -20.10 8.88
C SER A 207 -27.08 -21.19 8.08
N ALA A 208 -27.58 -22.41 8.19
CA ALA A 208 -27.05 -23.55 7.43
C ALA A 208 -27.23 -23.37 5.92
N ASP A 209 -28.30 -22.70 5.50
CA ASP A 209 -28.56 -22.40 4.08
C ASP A 209 -27.52 -21.41 3.56
N TYR A 210 -27.20 -20.35 4.33
CA TYR A 210 -26.17 -19.39 3.95
C TYR A 210 -24.76 -20.01 3.90
N LEU A 211 -24.40 -20.84 4.89
CA LEU A 211 -23.16 -21.61 4.86
C LEU A 211 -23.05 -22.52 3.61
N ASN A 212 -24.18 -23.12 3.19
CA ASN A 212 -24.20 -23.95 1.99
C ASN A 212 -24.11 -23.12 0.72
N GLU A 213 -24.70 -21.94 0.68
CA GLU A 213 -24.64 -21.02 -0.46
C GLU A 213 -23.21 -20.50 -0.68
N VAL A 214 -22.54 -20.04 0.38
CA VAL A 214 -21.13 -19.63 0.31
C VAL A 214 -20.26 -20.81 -0.13
N ALA A 215 -20.49 -22.00 0.41
CA ALA A 215 -19.75 -23.20 0.04
C ALA A 215 -19.92 -23.57 -1.44
N ASP A 216 -21.12 -23.44 -2.01
CA ASP A 216 -21.39 -23.67 -3.42
C ASP A 216 -20.59 -22.71 -4.33
N VAL A 217 -20.44 -21.45 -3.91
CA VAL A 217 -19.63 -20.46 -4.64
C VAL A 217 -18.12 -20.76 -4.52
N VAL A 218 -17.67 -21.15 -3.33
CA VAL A 218 -16.28 -21.63 -3.12
C VAL A 218 -15.99 -22.83 -4.01
N ASP A 219 -16.92 -23.80 -4.10
CA ASP A 219 -16.77 -24.99 -4.94
C ASP A 219 -16.69 -24.63 -6.44
N LYS A 220 -17.48 -23.66 -6.90
CA LYS A 220 -17.44 -23.15 -8.29
C LYS A 220 -16.09 -22.50 -8.61
N ALA A 221 -15.58 -21.68 -7.70
CA ALA A 221 -14.27 -21.02 -7.86
C ALA A 221 -13.12 -22.03 -7.86
N MET A 222 -13.10 -22.96 -6.91
CA MET A 222 -12.10 -24.05 -6.86
C MET A 222 -12.22 -24.98 -8.05
N GLY A 223 -13.44 -25.28 -8.51
CA GLY A 223 -13.73 -26.06 -9.73
C GLY A 223 -13.19 -25.42 -11.00
N ALA A 224 -13.12 -24.08 -11.07
CA ALA A 224 -12.45 -23.34 -12.13
C ALA A 224 -10.91 -23.37 -12.04
N GLY A 225 -10.36 -23.95 -10.97
CA GLY A 225 -8.91 -24.07 -10.74
C GLY A 225 -8.30 -23.00 -9.87
N LEU A 226 -9.08 -22.03 -9.38
CA LEU A 226 -8.62 -20.91 -8.58
C LEU A 226 -8.31 -21.30 -7.12
N ASN A 227 -7.38 -20.59 -6.48
CA ASN A 227 -7.34 -20.53 -5.04
C ASN A 227 -8.46 -19.60 -4.54
N VAL A 228 -8.92 -19.82 -3.33
CA VAL A 228 -9.99 -19.03 -2.71
C VAL A 228 -9.50 -18.46 -1.39
N ILE A 229 -9.70 -17.16 -1.18
CA ILE A 229 -9.58 -16.52 0.14
C ILE A 229 -10.98 -16.18 0.62
N LEU A 230 -11.37 -16.71 1.77
CA LEU A 230 -12.67 -16.51 2.41
C LEU A 230 -12.46 -15.82 3.75
N ASN A 231 -13.19 -14.73 4.02
CA ASN A 231 -12.96 -13.88 5.18
C ASN A 231 -14.20 -13.63 6.06
N THR A 232 -14.04 -12.80 7.09
CA THR A 232 -15.09 -11.97 7.69
C THR A 232 -14.90 -10.54 7.17
N HIS A 233 -15.98 -9.89 6.67
CA HIS A 233 -15.85 -8.65 5.93
C HIS A 233 -16.44 -7.45 6.67
N HIS A 234 -17.77 -7.22 6.59
CA HIS A 234 -18.47 -6.16 7.29
C HIS A 234 -19.14 -6.66 8.58
N ASP A 235 -18.56 -7.65 9.22
CA ASP A 235 -19.07 -8.19 10.45
C ASP A 235 -18.91 -7.18 11.59
N SER A 236 -19.99 -6.93 12.34
CA SER A 236 -19.96 -6.07 13.52
C SER A 236 -19.77 -6.89 14.78
N PHE A 237 -18.72 -6.61 15.51
CA PHE A 237 -18.39 -7.27 16.77
C PHE A 237 -18.66 -6.38 17.99
N GLU A 238 -19.18 -5.17 17.80
CA GLU A 238 -19.52 -4.26 18.88
C GLU A 238 -20.97 -4.38 19.33
N ASP A 239 -21.91 -4.26 18.41
CA ASP A 239 -23.36 -4.27 18.70
C ASP A 239 -24.20 -4.99 17.63
N GLN A 240 -23.56 -5.71 16.72
CA GLN A 240 -24.16 -6.35 15.55
C GLN A 240 -24.81 -5.34 14.59
N LEU A 241 -24.43 -4.07 14.67
CA LEU A 241 -24.95 -2.98 13.86
C LEU A 241 -23.80 -2.16 13.30
N GLY A 242 -23.50 -2.34 12.01
CA GLY A 242 -22.54 -1.52 11.31
C GLY A 242 -21.12 -2.11 11.26
N GLU A 243 -20.20 -1.31 10.76
CA GLU A 243 -18.81 -1.69 10.57
C GLU A 243 -18.11 -1.98 11.89
N ALA A 244 -17.25 -2.98 11.89
CA ALA A 244 -16.56 -3.44 13.08
C ALA A 244 -15.73 -2.31 13.71
N ALA A 245 -16.27 -1.70 14.76
CA ALA A 245 -15.55 -0.73 15.55
C ALA A 245 -14.76 -1.45 16.64
N ILE A 246 -13.45 -1.29 16.65
CA ILE A 246 -12.63 -1.76 17.77
C ILE A 246 -12.89 -0.83 18.94
N ASN A 247 -13.77 -1.27 19.84
CA ASN A 247 -14.03 -0.58 21.08
C ASN A 247 -13.50 -1.42 22.25
N PRO A 248 -12.51 -0.97 23.01
CA PRO A 248 -11.98 -1.72 24.14
C PRO A 248 -13.03 -2.06 25.22
N VAL A 249 -14.12 -1.28 25.30
CA VAL A 249 -15.19 -1.53 26.27
C VAL A 249 -15.95 -2.83 25.95
N TYR A 250 -16.09 -3.20 24.69
CA TYR A 250 -16.83 -4.39 24.24
C TYR A 250 -15.91 -5.55 23.82
N ALA A 251 -14.60 -5.46 24.09
CA ALA A 251 -13.63 -6.43 23.60
C ALA A 251 -13.89 -7.88 24.10
N GLU A 252 -14.46 -8.06 25.28
CA GLU A 252 -14.73 -9.41 25.81
C GLU A 252 -15.92 -10.07 25.11
N GLU A 253 -16.99 -9.36 24.86
CA GLU A 253 -18.18 -9.86 24.15
C GLU A 253 -17.82 -10.18 22.69
N ALA A 254 -17.02 -9.33 22.04
CA ALA A 254 -16.53 -9.57 20.69
C ALA A 254 -15.67 -10.84 20.58
N LYS A 255 -14.85 -11.15 21.59
CA LYS A 255 -14.00 -12.34 21.60
C LYS A 255 -14.79 -13.63 21.51
N GLU A 256 -15.88 -13.75 22.28
CA GLU A 256 -16.74 -14.93 22.24
C GLU A 256 -17.42 -15.08 20.87
N LEU A 257 -17.90 -13.98 20.29
CA LEU A 257 -18.53 -13.99 18.97
C LEU A 257 -17.53 -14.37 17.88
N ILE A 258 -16.32 -13.81 17.88
CA ILE A 258 -15.25 -14.13 16.91
C ILE A 258 -14.88 -15.62 16.98
N ALA A 259 -14.68 -16.16 18.19
CA ALA A 259 -14.36 -17.57 18.38
C ALA A 259 -15.50 -18.47 17.87
N SER A 260 -16.75 -18.15 18.19
CA SER A 260 -17.93 -18.90 17.73
C SER A 260 -18.10 -18.84 16.23
N LEU A 261 -17.97 -17.66 15.61
CA LEU A 261 -18.08 -17.45 14.16
C LEU A 261 -17.05 -18.30 13.43
N TRP A 262 -15.76 -18.14 13.77
CA TRP A 262 -14.70 -18.87 13.10
C TRP A 262 -14.76 -20.37 13.32
N SER A 263 -15.22 -20.83 14.50
CA SER A 263 -15.46 -22.26 14.76
C SER A 263 -16.52 -22.83 13.80
N GLN A 264 -17.61 -22.10 13.55
CA GLN A 264 -18.68 -22.54 12.65
C GLN A 264 -18.22 -22.55 11.19
N VAL A 265 -17.62 -21.43 10.71
CA VAL A 265 -17.09 -21.32 9.34
C VAL A 265 -16.01 -22.38 9.10
N ALA A 266 -15.01 -22.44 9.96
CA ALA A 266 -13.90 -23.40 9.80
C ALA A 266 -14.37 -24.86 9.87
N THR A 267 -15.38 -25.20 10.68
CA THR A 267 -15.98 -26.52 10.72
C THR A 267 -16.63 -26.90 9.39
N LYS A 268 -17.37 -25.96 8.76
CA LYS A 268 -17.98 -26.15 7.45
C LYS A 268 -16.95 -26.51 6.38
N PHE A 269 -15.79 -25.85 6.40
CA PHE A 269 -14.77 -25.95 5.36
C PHE A 269 -13.55 -26.82 5.74
N LYS A 270 -13.59 -27.57 6.84
CA LYS A 270 -12.42 -28.30 7.38
C LYS A 270 -11.81 -29.34 6.44
N ASP A 271 -12.62 -29.89 5.52
CA ASP A 271 -12.20 -30.94 4.59
C ASP A 271 -11.76 -30.39 3.22
N TYR A 272 -11.85 -29.08 2.99
CA TYR A 272 -11.37 -28.41 1.78
C TYR A 272 -9.84 -28.42 1.75
N ASP A 273 -9.29 -28.57 0.54
CA ASP A 273 -7.83 -28.65 0.34
C ASP A 273 -7.11 -27.29 0.58
N ASP A 274 -5.82 -27.26 0.28
CA ASP A 274 -4.94 -26.12 0.52
C ASP A 274 -5.12 -24.96 -0.47
N LYS A 275 -6.05 -25.07 -1.42
CA LYS A 275 -6.47 -23.95 -2.25
C LYS A 275 -7.39 -22.97 -1.51
N LEU A 276 -8.12 -23.47 -0.49
CA LEU A 276 -8.91 -22.60 0.38
C LEU A 276 -8.02 -22.03 1.49
N ILE A 277 -8.04 -20.71 1.61
CA ILE A 277 -7.33 -19.91 2.59
C ILE A 277 -8.37 -19.11 3.38
N PHE A 278 -8.18 -18.96 4.67
CA PHE A 278 -9.02 -18.06 5.47
C PHE A 278 -8.32 -16.73 5.68
N GLU A 279 -9.09 -15.66 5.83
CA GLU A 279 -8.62 -14.34 6.24
C GLU A 279 -9.46 -13.89 7.44
N THR A 280 -8.81 -13.63 8.57
CA THR A 280 -9.52 -13.42 9.84
C THR A 280 -10.46 -12.24 9.83
N PHE A 281 -10.01 -11.12 9.26
CA PHE A 281 -10.76 -9.87 9.19
C PHE A 281 -10.42 -9.09 7.92
N ASN A 282 -11.36 -8.25 7.49
CA ASN A 282 -11.18 -7.31 6.38
C ASN A 282 -10.44 -6.04 6.87
N GLU A 283 -11.16 -4.95 7.09
CA GLU A 283 -10.64 -3.61 7.37
C GLU A 283 -11.13 -3.12 8.75
N VAL A 284 -10.81 -3.83 9.79
CA VAL A 284 -11.26 -3.46 11.14
C VAL A 284 -10.68 -2.12 11.56
N HIS A 285 -11.56 -1.15 11.81
CA HIS A 285 -11.22 0.22 12.18
C HIS A 285 -12.23 0.76 13.23
N ALA A 286 -12.05 1.96 13.71
CA ALA A 286 -12.91 2.60 14.71
C ALA A 286 -13.63 3.82 14.12
N GLY A 287 -14.91 3.69 13.77
CA GLY A 287 -15.70 4.75 13.16
C GLY A 287 -15.04 5.28 11.88
N ASP A 288 -14.87 6.58 11.76
CA ASP A 288 -14.24 7.22 10.58
C ASP A 288 -12.71 7.26 10.64
N ASP A 289 -12.07 6.52 11.56
CA ASP A 289 -10.62 6.52 11.72
C ASP A 289 -9.96 5.39 10.92
N TRP A 290 -9.51 5.70 9.71
CA TRP A 290 -8.84 4.77 8.81
C TRP A 290 -7.29 4.84 8.86
N ASN A 291 -6.73 5.87 9.53
CA ASN A 291 -5.32 6.20 9.34
C ASN A 291 -4.53 6.44 10.63
N LYS A 292 -5.15 6.34 11.78
CA LYS A 292 -4.46 6.60 13.05
C LYS A 292 -4.50 5.44 14.01
N GLY A 293 -5.72 4.99 14.39
CA GLY A 293 -5.87 4.03 15.46
C GLY A 293 -5.29 4.51 16.82
N SER A 294 -5.24 3.60 17.75
CA SER A 294 -4.57 3.78 19.05
C SER A 294 -3.92 2.47 19.50
N GLU A 295 -2.94 2.54 20.39
CA GLU A 295 -2.27 1.37 20.96
C GLU A 295 -3.25 0.34 21.54
N ALA A 296 -4.33 0.81 22.18
CA ALA A 296 -5.36 -0.08 22.72
C ALA A 296 -6.12 -0.83 21.61
N GLN A 297 -6.43 -0.15 20.50
CA GLN A 297 -7.12 -0.75 19.36
C GLN A 297 -6.22 -1.73 18.62
N PHE A 298 -4.95 -1.38 18.40
CA PHE A 298 -3.98 -2.29 17.78
C PHE A 298 -3.82 -3.57 18.61
N LYS A 299 -3.66 -3.42 19.92
CA LYS A 299 -3.58 -4.57 20.84
C LYS A 299 -4.84 -5.42 20.79
N THR A 300 -6.03 -4.82 20.82
CA THR A 300 -7.30 -5.53 20.74
C THR A 300 -7.41 -6.32 19.43
N LEU A 301 -7.06 -5.71 18.29
CA LEU A 301 -7.09 -6.40 17.00
C LEU A 301 -6.08 -7.55 16.93
N ASN A 302 -4.89 -7.40 17.50
CA ASN A 302 -3.91 -8.48 17.59
C ASN A 302 -4.45 -9.66 18.44
N GLU A 303 -5.12 -9.37 19.57
CA GLU A 303 -5.81 -10.39 20.37
C GLU A 303 -6.95 -11.07 19.59
N TRP A 304 -7.74 -10.31 18.81
CA TRP A 304 -8.82 -10.86 17.98
C TRP A 304 -8.29 -11.77 16.87
N ASN A 305 -7.19 -11.37 16.22
CA ASN A 305 -6.51 -12.22 15.23
C ASN A 305 -6.06 -13.55 15.87
N GLN A 306 -5.50 -13.53 17.08
CA GLN A 306 -5.11 -14.75 17.78
C GLN A 306 -6.30 -15.65 18.08
N ILE A 307 -7.40 -15.09 18.58
CA ILE A 307 -8.63 -15.83 18.89
C ILE A 307 -9.20 -16.51 17.64
N ALA A 308 -9.24 -15.79 16.51
CA ALA A 308 -9.72 -16.32 15.26
C ALA A 308 -8.82 -17.48 14.76
N VAL A 309 -7.50 -17.32 14.82
CA VAL A 309 -6.55 -18.37 14.45
C VAL A 309 -6.72 -19.60 15.32
N ASP A 310 -6.81 -19.45 16.63
CA ASP A 310 -7.01 -20.56 17.58
C ASP A 310 -8.32 -21.30 17.27
N ALA A 311 -9.42 -20.58 17.11
CA ALA A 311 -10.72 -21.16 16.79
C ALA A 311 -10.70 -21.95 15.47
N ILE A 312 -10.02 -21.44 14.43
CA ILE A 312 -9.84 -22.14 13.17
C ILE A 312 -9.03 -23.43 13.38
N ARG A 313 -7.90 -23.37 14.08
CA ARG A 313 -7.01 -24.51 14.32
C ARG A 313 -7.67 -25.63 15.14
N GLU A 314 -8.47 -25.27 16.13
CA GLU A 314 -9.20 -26.22 17.00
C GLU A 314 -10.20 -27.09 16.24
N THR A 315 -10.73 -26.65 15.10
CA THR A 315 -11.62 -27.46 14.27
C THR A 315 -10.95 -28.69 13.65
N GLY A 316 -9.61 -28.71 13.56
CA GLY A 316 -8.83 -29.84 13.04
C GLY A 316 -9.00 -30.06 11.53
N GLY A 317 -8.83 -31.31 11.08
CA GLY A 317 -8.82 -31.63 9.65
C GLY A 317 -7.75 -30.84 8.89
N ASN A 318 -8.07 -30.36 7.68
CA ASN A 318 -7.14 -29.54 6.90
C ASN A 318 -6.89 -28.14 7.50
N ASN A 319 -7.76 -27.71 8.42
CA ASN A 319 -7.59 -26.42 9.11
C ASN A 319 -6.39 -26.43 10.07
N ALA A 320 -5.93 -27.59 10.51
CA ALA A 320 -4.72 -27.71 11.33
C ALA A 320 -3.47 -27.11 10.65
N THR A 321 -3.46 -27.06 9.31
CA THR A 321 -2.33 -26.54 8.52
C THR A 321 -2.75 -25.59 7.40
N ARG A 322 -4.00 -25.13 7.36
CA ARG A 322 -4.50 -24.16 6.39
C ARG A 322 -3.78 -22.83 6.53
N TRP A 323 -3.49 -22.17 5.42
CA TRP A 323 -3.02 -20.79 5.45
C TRP A 323 -4.10 -19.85 5.97
N ILE A 324 -3.72 -18.92 6.82
CA ILE A 324 -4.61 -17.92 7.40
C ILE A 324 -3.98 -16.54 7.19
N GLY A 325 -4.70 -15.66 6.51
CA GLY A 325 -4.39 -14.24 6.40
C GLY A 325 -4.86 -13.49 7.64
N VAL A 326 -4.06 -12.53 8.09
CA VAL A 326 -4.40 -11.61 9.18
C VAL A 326 -4.15 -10.19 8.72
N SER A 327 -5.02 -9.25 9.11
CA SER A 327 -4.90 -7.84 8.77
C SER A 327 -4.58 -6.99 10.00
N GLY A 328 -3.82 -5.92 9.81
CA GLY A 328 -3.69 -4.85 10.79
C GLY A 328 -4.87 -3.89 10.74
N PHE A 329 -4.79 -2.80 11.52
CA PHE A 329 -5.86 -1.79 11.62
C PHE A 329 -6.16 -1.18 10.24
N ALA A 330 -7.44 -1.22 9.84
CA ALA A 330 -7.96 -0.78 8.55
C ALA A 330 -7.28 -1.43 7.33
N ALA A 331 -6.62 -2.59 7.49
CA ALA A 331 -5.72 -3.18 6.49
C ALA A 331 -4.71 -2.18 5.89
N ASN A 332 -4.46 -1.06 6.60
CA ASN A 332 -3.57 0.01 6.19
C ASN A 332 -2.12 -0.47 6.21
N ILE A 333 -1.37 -0.20 5.14
CA ILE A 333 0.00 -0.69 4.96
C ILE A 333 0.93 -0.24 6.09
N ASP A 334 0.95 1.07 6.39
CA ASP A 334 1.88 1.63 7.37
C ASP A 334 1.52 1.18 8.79
N LEU A 335 0.25 1.22 9.17
CA LEU A 335 -0.22 0.76 10.48
C LEU A 335 -0.04 -0.75 10.67
N THR A 336 -0.21 -1.54 9.60
CA THR A 336 0.04 -2.98 9.64
C THR A 336 1.52 -3.28 9.87
N ILE A 337 2.43 -2.59 9.16
CA ILE A 337 3.88 -2.78 9.34
C ILE A 337 4.31 -2.37 10.76
N GLU A 338 3.71 -1.31 11.32
CA GLU A 338 4.12 -0.72 12.59
C GLU A 338 3.53 -1.46 13.80
N HIS A 339 2.29 -1.95 13.72
CA HIS A 339 1.54 -2.39 14.90
C HIS A 339 0.99 -3.81 14.86
N LEU A 340 1.02 -4.49 13.69
CA LEU A 340 0.56 -5.88 13.63
C LEU A 340 1.57 -6.82 14.31
N GLU A 341 1.12 -7.50 15.35
CA GLU A 341 1.80 -8.64 15.95
C GLU A 341 1.21 -9.93 15.34
N LEU A 342 2.06 -10.73 14.69
CA LEU A 342 1.59 -11.98 14.08
C LEU A 342 1.12 -12.96 15.16
N PRO A 343 -0.05 -13.59 14.97
CA PRO A 343 -0.52 -14.62 15.89
C PRO A 343 0.48 -15.79 16.04
N GLU A 344 0.56 -16.34 17.23
CA GLU A 344 1.25 -17.61 17.46
C GLU A 344 0.51 -18.74 16.71
N ASP A 345 1.22 -19.46 15.87
CA ASP A 345 0.67 -20.57 15.09
C ASP A 345 1.66 -21.72 14.98
N ALA A 346 1.31 -22.86 15.58
CA ALA A 346 2.15 -24.06 15.54
C ALA A 346 2.37 -24.62 14.13
N ALA A 347 1.47 -24.30 13.17
CA ALA A 347 1.61 -24.70 11.78
C ALA A 347 2.56 -23.77 11.00
N ASN A 348 2.89 -22.60 11.54
CA ASN A 348 3.67 -21.55 10.85
C ASN A 348 3.07 -21.20 9.47
N ARG A 349 1.75 -20.99 9.41
CA ARG A 349 0.96 -20.76 8.20
C ARG A 349 0.12 -19.48 8.28
N ILE A 350 0.75 -18.41 8.77
CA ILE A 350 0.15 -17.06 8.82
C ILE A 350 0.68 -16.23 7.64
N MET A 351 -0.22 -15.47 7.02
CA MET A 351 0.06 -14.48 5.98
C MET A 351 -0.46 -13.11 6.42
N VAL A 352 0.08 -12.04 5.86
CA VAL A 352 -0.36 -10.67 6.12
C VAL A 352 -1.18 -10.14 4.96
N GLY A 353 -2.40 -9.69 5.23
CA GLY A 353 -3.28 -9.00 4.28
C GLY A 353 -3.24 -7.50 4.49
N VAL A 354 -3.13 -6.73 3.40
CA VAL A 354 -3.24 -5.27 3.39
C VAL A 354 -4.03 -4.81 2.18
N HIS A 355 -4.53 -3.57 2.21
CA HIS A 355 -5.25 -2.95 1.10
C HIS A 355 -4.57 -1.68 0.63
N CYS A 356 -4.77 -1.30 -0.65
CA CYS A 356 -4.19 -0.09 -1.20
C CYS A 356 -5.07 0.52 -2.29
N TYR A 357 -5.66 1.66 -1.97
CA TYR A 357 -6.41 2.49 -2.92
C TYR A 357 -5.80 3.90 -3.04
N ASP A 358 -4.49 4.02 -2.81
CA ASP A 358 -3.80 5.30 -2.88
C ASP A 358 -3.40 5.68 -4.31
N PRO A 359 -3.67 6.93 -4.71
CA PRO A 359 -4.30 7.99 -3.92
C PRO A 359 -5.83 7.89 -3.95
N TYR A 360 -6.47 7.89 -2.80
CA TYR A 360 -7.91 7.70 -2.61
C TYR A 360 -8.78 8.54 -3.57
N GLY A 361 -8.46 9.82 -3.72
CA GLY A 361 -9.21 10.72 -4.60
C GLY A 361 -9.19 10.31 -6.07
N PHE A 362 -8.12 9.68 -6.57
CA PHE A 362 -8.02 9.19 -7.95
C PHE A 362 -8.54 7.75 -8.06
N CYS A 363 -8.21 6.90 -7.09
CA CYS A 363 -8.50 5.47 -7.19
C CYS A 363 -9.92 5.07 -6.79
N LEU A 364 -10.60 5.86 -5.91
CA LEU A 364 -11.95 5.53 -5.44
C LEU A 364 -12.96 6.66 -5.63
N GLN A 365 -12.56 7.93 -5.44
CA GLN A 365 -13.48 9.06 -5.39
C GLN A 365 -13.06 10.20 -6.34
N PRO A 366 -12.99 9.95 -7.65
CA PRO A 366 -12.57 11.00 -8.60
C PRO A 366 -13.60 12.12 -8.79
N VAL A 367 -14.86 11.89 -8.44
CA VAL A 367 -15.98 12.80 -8.70
C VAL A 367 -16.39 13.54 -7.43
N ASP A 368 -16.45 14.88 -7.48
CA ASP A 368 -17.13 15.70 -6.46
C ASP A 368 -18.65 15.53 -6.63
N GLU A 369 -19.28 14.72 -5.80
CA GLU A 369 -20.71 14.39 -5.88
C GLU A 369 -21.63 15.63 -5.79
N LYS A 370 -21.21 16.65 -5.04
CA LYS A 370 -22.01 17.88 -4.88
C LYS A 370 -22.04 18.73 -6.14
N LYS A 371 -20.98 18.66 -6.94
CA LYS A 371 -20.84 19.42 -8.19
C LYS A 371 -21.10 18.56 -9.43
N GLY A 372 -21.04 17.22 -9.29
CA GLY A 372 -21.16 16.30 -10.42
C GLY A 372 -20.01 16.43 -11.42
N VAL A 373 -18.82 16.82 -10.95
CA VAL A 373 -17.63 17.01 -11.81
C VAL A 373 -16.49 16.11 -11.33
N GLU A 374 -15.76 15.57 -12.29
CA GLU A 374 -14.54 14.82 -12.03
C GLU A 374 -13.45 15.79 -11.55
N THR A 375 -12.98 15.58 -10.32
CA THR A 375 -11.98 16.43 -9.67
C THR A 375 -10.56 15.89 -9.90
N TYR A 376 -10.41 14.56 -9.86
CA TYR A 376 -9.13 13.90 -10.02
C TYR A 376 -9.17 12.97 -11.23
N ASN A 377 -8.51 13.36 -12.31
CA ASN A 377 -8.46 12.58 -13.56
C ASN A 377 -7.06 12.37 -14.11
N SER A 378 -6.04 12.63 -13.30
CA SER A 378 -4.66 12.43 -13.72
C SER A 378 -3.77 11.96 -12.58
N TRP A 379 -2.75 11.16 -12.93
CA TRP A 379 -1.81 10.58 -11.98
C TRP A 379 -0.44 10.36 -12.64
N GLY A 380 0.64 10.40 -11.81
CA GLY A 380 1.99 10.14 -12.25
C GLY A 380 2.74 11.37 -12.75
N HIS A 381 3.89 11.15 -13.39
CA HIS A 381 4.83 12.21 -13.74
C HIS A 381 4.33 13.22 -14.79
N ASN A 382 3.34 12.84 -15.60
CA ASN A 382 2.67 13.72 -16.56
C ASN A 382 1.33 14.28 -16.06
N ALA A 383 1.01 14.07 -14.78
CA ALA A 383 -0.26 14.51 -14.23
C ALA A 383 -0.38 16.04 -14.21
N ASN A 384 -1.60 16.54 -14.43
CA ASN A 384 -1.92 17.95 -14.21
C ASN A 384 -2.05 18.22 -12.71
N ALA A 385 -1.28 19.18 -12.19
CA ALA A 385 -1.30 19.54 -10.78
C ALA A 385 -2.67 20.02 -10.25
N LYS A 386 -3.58 20.46 -11.14
CA LYS A 386 -4.94 20.88 -10.77
C LYS A 386 -5.92 19.72 -10.62
N THR A 387 -5.64 18.59 -11.27
CA THR A 387 -6.54 17.42 -11.34
C THR A 387 -5.85 16.11 -10.88
N SER A 388 -4.77 16.23 -10.13
CA SER A 388 -4.07 15.12 -9.47
C SER A 388 -4.04 15.31 -7.96
N VAL A 389 -3.93 14.22 -7.24
CA VAL A 389 -3.71 14.26 -5.79
C VAL A 389 -2.26 14.65 -5.52
N SER A 390 -2.07 15.76 -4.79
CA SER A 390 -0.74 16.30 -4.50
C SER A 390 0.16 15.30 -3.78
N GLY A 391 1.40 15.15 -4.27
CA GLY A 391 2.40 14.26 -3.67
C GLY A 391 2.25 12.79 -4.02
N SER A 392 1.24 12.42 -4.83
CA SER A 392 1.07 11.06 -5.30
C SER A 392 1.55 10.88 -6.73
N ASN A 393 2.44 9.93 -6.93
CA ASN A 393 3.02 9.57 -8.22
C ASN A 393 3.60 8.15 -8.18
N GLU A 394 4.33 7.77 -9.21
CA GLU A 394 4.98 6.46 -9.34
C GLU A 394 5.88 6.13 -8.14
N GLN A 395 6.59 7.15 -7.61
CA GLN A 395 7.46 6.97 -6.44
C GLN A 395 6.70 6.50 -5.22
N THR A 396 5.54 7.12 -4.95
CA THR A 396 4.74 6.77 -3.76
C THR A 396 4.21 5.34 -3.82
N VAL A 397 3.77 4.88 -4.99
CA VAL A 397 3.36 3.48 -5.21
C VAL A 397 4.51 2.52 -4.99
N MET A 398 5.68 2.81 -5.58
CA MET A 398 6.86 1.98 -5.37
C MET A 398 7.26 1.90 -3.90
N ASP A 399 7.31 3.04 -3.21
CA ASP A 399 7.74 3.11 -1.82
C ASP A 399 6.80 2.29 -0.91
N GLN A 400 5.49 2.37 -1.11
CA GLN A 400 4.52 1.57 -0.37
C GLN A 400 4.71 0.07 -0.58
N LEU A 401 4.80 -0.39 -1.82
CA LEU A 401 4.90 -1.81 -2.13
C LEU A 401 6.26 -2.40 -1.71
N PHE A 402 7.34 -1.64 -1.87
CA PHE A 402 8.66 -2.12 -1.44
C PHE A 402 8.87 -2.06 0.08
N LYS A 403 8.13 -1.21 0.82
CA LYS A 403 8.04 -1.35 2.29
C LYS A 403 7.50 -2.72 2.69
N LEU A 404 6.44 -3.21 2.03
CA LEU A 404 5.88 -4.55 2.28
C LEU A 404 6.88 -5.65 1.97
N ARG A 405 7.60 -5.53 0.84
CA ARG A 405 8.68 -6.47 0.51
C ARG A 405 9.70 -6.58 1.64
N THR A 406 10.20 -5.45 2.10
CA THR A 406 11.21 -5.40 3.17
C THR A 406 10.64 -5.87 4.52
N ALA A 407 9.40 -5.49 4.83
CA ALA A 407 8.78 -5.84 6.10
C ALA A 407 8.47 -7.35 6.21
N TYR A 408 8.09 -7.99 5.10
CA TYR A 408 7.54 -9.34 5.11
C TYR A 408 8.22 -10.31 4.15
N ILE A 409 8.25 -10.05 2.85
CA ILE A 409 8.70 -11.00 1.82
C ILE A 409 10.16 -11.42 2.04
N GLU A 410 11.04 -10.47 2.30
CA GLU A 410 12.47 -10.74 2.55
C GLU A 410 12.70 -11.54 3.85
N LYS A 411 11.76 -11.49 4.78
CA LYS A 411 11.78 -12.27 6.02
C LYS A 411 11.10 -13.64 5.90
N GLY A 412 10.57 -13.99 4.72
CA GLY A 412 9.87 -15.25 4.48
C GLY A 412 8.42 -15.28 4.97
N ILE A 413 7.86 -14.13 5.34
CA ILE A 413 6.47 -13.98 5.76
C ILE A 413 5.63 -13.65 4.51
N PRO A 414 4.68 -14.51 4.09
CA PRO A 414 3.80 -14.18 2.97
C PRO A 414 2.96 -12.94 3.25
N CYS A 415 2.87 -12.05 2.26
CA CYS A 415 2.04 -10.85 2.33
C CYS A 415 1.31 -10.66 1.00
N TYR A 416 0.08 -10.17 1.03
CA TYR A 416 -0.73 -9.94 -0.16
C TYR A 416 -1.56 -8.65 -0.05
N LEU A 417 -1.89 -8.07 -1.21
CA LEU A 417 -2.91 -7.04 -1.31
C LEU A 417 -4.28 -7.71 -1.47
N GLY A 418 -5.04 -7.75 -0.38
CA GLY A 418 -6.41 -8.29 -0.36
C GLY A 418 -7.34 -7.48 -1.27
N GLU A 419 -7.12 -6.17 -1.31
CA GLU A 419 -7.82 -5.26 -2.20
C GLU A 419 -6.88 -4.20 -2.76
N TYR A 420 -7.09 -3.88 -4.02
CA TYR A 420 -6.55 -2.71 -4.69
C TYR A 420 -7.44 -2.39 -5.89
N GLY A 421 -7.32 -1.19 -6.44
CA GLY A 421 -8.05 -0.87 -7.64
C GLY A 421 -7.90 0.60 -8.04
N CYS A 422 -8.52 0.91 -9.16
CA CYS A 422 -8.77 2.25 -9.61
C CYS A 422 -10.09 2.22 -10.38
N VAL A 423 -11.03 3.05 -9.96
CA VAL A 423 -12.40 3.09 -10.48
C VAL A 423 -12.48 3.52 -11.94
N LEU A 424 -13.61 3.23 -12.57
CA LEU A 424 -13.93 3.72 -13.90
C LEU A 424 -14.12 5.24 -13.87
N HIS A 425 -13.25 5.96 -14.57
CA HIS A 425 -13.29 7.41 -14.65
C HIS A 425 -14.31 7.90 -15.69
N PRO A 426 -15.05 9.00 -15.42
CA PRO A 426 -16.02 9.55 -16.37
C PRO A 426 -15.39 10.12 -17.64
N SER A 427 -14.17 10.65 -17.58
CA SER A 427 -13.49 11.25 -18.74
C SER A 427 -12.54 10.30 -19.43
N ASP A 428 -12.33 10.47 -20.74
CA ASP A 428 -11.34 9.72 -21.52
C ASP A 428 -9.92 9.92 -20.97
N VAL A 429 -9.62 11.14 -20.46
CA VAL A 429 -8.33 11.45 -19.83
C VAL A 429 -8.16 10.62 -18.56
N GLY A 430 -9.19 10.63 -17.69
CA GLY A 430 -9.16 9.82 -16.47
C GLY A 430 -8.99 8.33 -16.75
N GLN A 431 -9.70 7.81 -17.76
CA GLN A 431 -9.56 6.41 -18.18
C GLN A 431 -8.15 6.07 -18.69
N ALA A 432 -7.52 6.97 -19.44
CA ALA A 432 -6.16 6.75 -19.91
C ALA A 432 -5.14 6.71 -18.75
N PHE A 433 -5.27 7.64 -17.77
CA PHE A 433 -4.44 7.61 -16.56
C PHE A 433 -4.75 6.42 -15.65
N ARG A 434 -6.01 5.98 -15.54
CA ARG A 434 -6.41 4.75 -14.84
C ARG A 434 -5.69 3.53 -15.41
N GLN A 435 -5.67 3.38 -16.73
CA GLN A 435 -4.97 2.28 -17.39
C GLN A 435 -3.47 2.31 -17.07
N TYR A 436 -2.84 3.48 -17.18
CA TYR A 436 -1.43 3.67 -16.83
C TYR A 436 -1.14 3.33 -15.37
N TYR A 437 -1.97 3.82 -14.44
CA TYR A 437 -1.84 3.55 -13.01
C TYR A 437 -1.91 2.04 -12.72
N LEU A 438 -2.92 1.36 -13.23
CA LEU A 438 -3.12 -0.08 -12.97
C LEU A 438 -1.97 -0.92 -13.52
N GLU A 439 -1.47 -0.62 -14.74
CA GLU A 439 -0.32 -1.33 -15.30
C GLU A 439 0.94 -1.10 -14.46
N PHE A 440 1.20 0.14 -14.06
CA PHE A 440 2.35 0.50 -13.24
C PHE A 440 2.29 -0.14 -11.84
N PHE A 441 1.14 -0.03 -11.19
CA PHE A 441 0.88 -0.61 -9.86
C PHE A 441 1.11 -2.12 -9.86
N CYS A 442 0.50 -2.83 -10.82
CA CYS A 442 0.65 -4.28 -10.94
C CYS A 442 2.11 -4.69 -11.17
N ARG A 443 2.85 -3.95 -12.00
CA ARG A 443 4.27 -4.22 -12.22
C ARG A 443 5.12 -4.01 -10.97
N CYS A 444 4.83 -2.95 -10.21
CA CYS A 444 5.49 -2.69 -8.94
C CYS A 444 5.25 -3.82 -7.93
N ALA A 445 4.00 -4.24 -7.77
CA ALA A 445 3.64 -5.31 -6.84
C ALA A 445 4.27 -6.65 -7.23
N TYR A 446 4.32 -6.98 -8.52
CA TYR A 446 5.03 -8.16 -9.02
C TYR A 446 6.50 -8.16 -8.62
N LEU A 447 7.21 -7.05 -8.83
CA LEU A 447 8.63 -6.94 -8.44
C LEU A 447 8.84 -6.90 -6.93
N ALA A 448 7.88 -6.38 -6.18
CA ALA A 448 7.89 -6.45 -4.73
C ALA A 448 7.59 -7.85 -4.18
N GLY A 449 7.10 -8.77 -5.02
CA GLY A 449 6.73 -10.12 -4.63
C GLY A 449 5.39 -10.19 -3.89
N ILE A 450 4.49 -9.26 -4.17
CA ILE A 450 3.18 -9.13 -3.51
C ILE A 450 2.09 -9.61 -4.46
N PRO A 451 1.45 -10.75 -4.23
CA PRO A 451 0.23 -11.15 -4.92
C PRO A 451 -0.91 -10.18 -4.58
N MET A 452 -1.82 -9.96 -5.53
CA MET A 452 -2.82 -8.91 -5.37
C MET A 452 -4.16 -9.28 -6.00
N PHE A 453 -5.25 -8.77 -5.41
CA PHE A 453 -6.61 -9.09 -5.83
C PHE A 453 -7.38 -7.80 -6.11
N VAL A 454 -7.69 -7.55 -7.40
CA VAL A 454 -8.40 -6.33 -7.80
C VAL A 454 -9.83 -6.36 -7.25
N TRP A 455 -10.30 -5.23 -6.74
CA TRP A 455 -11.69 -5.07 -6.31
C TRP A 455 -12.61 -4.94 -7.52
N ASP A 456 -13.66 -5.75 -7.55
CA ASP A 456 -14.74 -5.68 -8.55
C ASP A 456 -16.09 -5.76 -7.82
N ASN A 457 -16.89 -4.74 -7.95
CA ASN A 457 -18.21 -4.65 -7.33
C ASN A 457 -19.36 -4.70 -8.35
N ASN A 458 -19.09 -5.21 -9.56
CA ASN A 458 -20.05 -5.32 -10.67
C ASN A 458 -20.59 -3.97 -11.20
N VAL A 459 -20.05 -2.82 -10.74
CA VAL A 459 -20.48 -1.48 -11.19
C VAL A 459 -19.70 -1.08 -12.42
N SER A 460 -20.36 -1.08 -13.58
CA SER A 460 -19.74 -0.79 -14.89
C SER A 460 -20.03 0.63 -15.43
N THR A 461 -20.74 1.46 -14.67
CA THR A 461 -20.97 2.87 -15.01
C THR A 461 -19.93 3.74 -14.33
N PRO A 462 -19.16 4.57 -15.07
CA PRO A 462 -18.12 5.40 -14.49
C PRO A 462 -18.58 6.31 -13.36
N GLY A 463 -17.75 6.44 -12.31
CA GLY A 463 -18.03 7.26 -11.14
C GLY A 463 -17.27 6.80 -9.90
N ASN A 464 -17.63 7.37 -8.75
CA ASN A 464 -17.07 6.95 -7.47
C ASN A 464 -17.38 5.48 -7.21
N GLU A 465 -16.40 4.77 -6.67
CA GLU A 465 -16.48 3.34 -6.32
C GLU A 465 -16.88 2.39 -7.46
N ALA A 466 -16.85 2.85 -8.71
CA ALA A 466 -17.23 2.06 -9.89
C ALA A 466 -16.08 1.14 -10.34
N SER A 467 -16.11 -0.12 -9.96
CA SER A 467 -15.02 -1.10 -10.18
C SER A 467 -15.53 -2.40 -10.81
N GLY A 468 -16.29 -2.33 -11.92
CA GLY A 468 -16.76 -3.50 -12.66
C GLY A 468 -15.79 -3.87 -13.78
N TYR A 469 -15.28 -5.10 -13.77
CA TYR A 469 -14.45 -5.71 -14.82
C TYR A 469 -15.11 -6.91 -15.47
N VAL A 470 -15.79 -7.73 -14.66
CA VAL A 470 -16.50 -8.95 -15.09
C VAL A 470 -17.90 -8.92 -14.51
N ASN A 471 -18.91 -9.08 -15.35
CA ASN A 471 -20.29 -9.22 -14.86
C ASN A 471 -20.44 -10.49 -14.02
N HIS A 472 -20.82 -10.36 -12.78
CA HIS A 472 -20.87 -11.45 -11.79
C HIS A 472 -21.88 -12.54 -12.19
N GLY A 473 -22.98 -12.19 -12.85
CA GLY A 473 -23.98 -13.17 -13.29
C GLY A 473 -23.58 -13.93 -14.55
N SER A 474 -23.15 -13.21 -15.60
CA SER A 474 -22.88 -13.79 -16.93
C SER A 474 -21.44 -14.23 -17.13
N GLY A 475 -20.49 -13.69 -16.37
CA GLY A 475 -19.05 -13.88 -16.57
C GLY A 475 -18.48 -13.13 -17.77
N ALA A 476 -19.25 -12.29 -18.44
CA ALA A 476 -18.74 -11.49 -19.54
C ALA A 476 -17.89 -10.30 -19.02
N PHE A 477 -16.83 -9.94 -19.72
CA PHE A 477 -16.15 -8.69 -19.45
C PHE A 477 -17.08 -7.51 -19.67
N VAL A 478 -17.04 -6.51 -18.78
CA VAL A 478 -17.82 -5.28 -18.84
C VAL A 478 -16.90 -4.06 -18.87
N ALA A 479 -17.42 -2.92 -19.27
CA ALA A 479 -16.67 -1.69 -19.46
C ALA A 479 -15.39 -1.96 -20.28
N ASP A 480 -14.23 -1.67 -19.72
CA ASP A 480 -12.92 -1.92 -20.35
C ASP A 480 -12.24 -3.23 -19.85
N GLY A 481 -12.96 -4.07 -19.10
CA GLY A 481 -12.43 -5.29 -18.49
C GLY A 481 -11.71 -6.22 -19.46
N ALA A 482 -12.21 -6.34 -20.71
CA ALA A 482 -11.55 -7.16 -21.73
C ALA A 482 -10.14 -6.68 -22.11
N THR A 483 -9.79 -5.42 -21.84
CA THR A 483 -8.47 -4.84 -22.07
C THR A 483 -7.66 -4.78 -20.79
N ILE A 484 -8.26 -4.34 -19.70
CA ILE A 484 -7.58 -4.07 -18.43
C ILE A 484 -7.17 -5.35 -17.70
N VAL A 485 -8.05 -6.37 -17.65
CA VAL A 485 -7.73 -7.61 -16.93
C VAL A 485 -6.53 -8.34 -17.55
N PRO A 486 -6.45 -8.58 -18.87
CA PRO A 486 -5.24 -9.17 -19.47
C PRO A 486 -3.98 -8.29 -19.29
N MET A 487 -4.11 -6.97 -19.29
CA MET A 487 -3.00 -6.05 -19.06
C MET A 487 -2.45 -6.19 -17.63
N MET A 488 -3.32 -6.18 -16.60
CA MET A 488 -2.91 -6.38 -15.21
C MET A 488 -2.24 -7.73 -15.02
N ILE A 489 -2.79 -8.80 -15.57
CA ILE A 489 -2.20 -10.13 -15.51
C ILE A 489 -0.82 -10.16 -16.20
N ASN A 490 -0.70 -9.55 -17.38
CA ASN A 490 0.59 -9.44 -18.07
C ASN A 490 1.61 -8.68 -17.22
N ALA A 491 1.23 -7.59 -16.58
CA ALA A 491 2.11 -6.83 -15.69
C ALA A 491 2.64 -7.67 -14.51
N CYS A 492 1.84 -8.64 -14.05
CA CYS A 492 2.16 -9.56 -12.94
C CYS A 492 2.87 -10.85 -13.36
N THR A 493 2.99 -11.15 -14.65
CA THR A 493 3.49 -12.46 -15.11
C THR A 493 4.58 -12.36 -16.18
N ASN A 494 4.73 -11.22 -16.82
CA ASN A 494 5.71 -11.02 -17.88
C ASN A 494 7.12 -10.99 -17.31
N THR A 495 7.97 -11.92 -17.76
CA THR A 495 9.39 -12.05 -17.36
C THR A 495 10.36 -11.57 -18.44
N ASP A 496 9.86 -11.01 -19.53
CA ASP A 496 10.67 -10.47 -20.64
C ASP A 496 11.09 -9.03 -20.32
N ASP A 497 12.08 -8.87 -19.45
CA ASP A 497 12.58 -7.57 -19.03
C ASP A 497 13.22 -6.76 -20.20
N ASP A 498 13.59 -7.40 -21.29
CA ASP A 498 14.13 -6.72 -22.48
C ASP A 498 13.05 -5.97 -23.28
N ASN A 499 11.81 -6.47 -23.27
CA ASN A 499 10.70 -5.90 -24.04
C ASN A 499 9.56 -5.34 -23.17
N TYR A 500 9.56 -5.67 -21.88
CA TYR A 500 8.53 -5.22 -20.92
C TYR A 500 9.16 -4.85 -19.59
N TRP A 501 9.65 -3.62 -19.49
CA TRP A 501 10.26 -3.08 -18.29
C TRP A 501 9.63 -1.74 -17.88
N PHE A 502 10.05 -1.15 -16.78
CA PHE A 502 9.48 0.10 -16.27
C PHE A 502 9.59 1.29 -17.21
N ASP A 503 10.64 1.39 -18.00
CA ASP A 503 10.77 2.44 -19.02
C ASP A 503 9.67 2.33 -20.09
N THR A 504 9.33 1.12 -20.50
CA THR A 504 8.23 0.85 -21.43
C THR A 504 6.89 1.30 -20.86
N ILE A 505 6.64 1.04 -19.55
CA ILE A 505 5.41 1.46 -18.88
C ILE A 505 5.42 2.98 -18.65
N TRP A 506 6.53 3.53 -18.17
CA TRP A 506 6.71 4.97 -17.96
C TRP A 506 6.39 5.79 -19.20
N ASN A 507 6.88 5.35 -20.35
CA ASN A 507 6.64 6.02 -21.63
C ASN A 507 5.18 5.91 -22.13
N LYS A 508 4.32 5.12 -21.50
CA LYS A 508 2.88 5.06 -21.77
C LYS A 508 2.08 6.08 -20.96
N SER A 509 2.70 6.81 -20.03
CA SER A 509 1.99 7.85 -19.26
C SER A 509 1.30 8.82 -20.21
N PRO A 510 -0.01 9.04 -20.05
CA PRO A 510 -0.75 9.93 -20.94
C PRO A 510 -0.20 11.35 -20.88
N GLU A 511 -0.19 12.05 -22.01
CA GLU A 511 0.04 13.48 -22.05
C GLU A 511 -1.27 14.22 -21.74
N GLN A 512 -1.19 15.25 -20.92
CA GLN A 512 -2.35 16.12 -20.68
C GLN A 512 -2.71 16.84 -21.98
N PRO A 513 -4.01 16.95 -22.31
CA PRO A 513 -4.43 17.90 -23.32
C PRO A 513 -3.93 19.30 -22.93
N ALA A 514 -3.44 20.08 -23.91
CA ALA A 514 -3.13 21.48 -23.66
C ALA A 514 -4.36 22.15 -23.03
N ASP A 515 -4.16 22.88 -21.91
CA ASP A 515 -5.23 23.69 -21.36
C ASP A 515 -5.83 24.51 -22.51
N PRO A 516 -7.15 24.49 -22.74
CA PRO A 516 -7.75 25.44 -23.67
C PRO A 516 -7.33 26.82 -23.19
N GLU A 517 -6.66 27.57 -24.04
CA GLU A 517 -6.05 28.87 -23.75
C GLU A 517 -6.96 29.71 -22.84
N GLU A 518 -6.36 30.27 -21.76
CA GLU A 518 -7.00 31.23 -20.87
C GLU A 518 -7.54 32.45 -21.62
#